data_93135d10ef4cd123b8d4bc6a7685ed90
#
_entry.id   93135d10ef4cd123b8d4bc6a7685ed90
#
_cell.length_a   1.000
_cell.length_b   1.000
_cell.length_c   1.000
_cell.angle_alpha   90.00
_cell.angle_beta   90.00
_cell.angle_gamma   90.00
#
_symmetry.space_group_name_H-M   'P 1'
#
loop_
_entity.id
_entity.type
_entity.pdbx_description
1 polymer ?
#
loop_
_entity_poly.entity_id
_entity_poly.type
_entity_poly.pdbx_seq_one_letter_code
_entity_poly.pdbx_strand_id
1 'polypeptide(L)'
;PPVSGTHNNDFKDSCGSFIRSEIWAAVFAGRPDAAMHFAELDASVDHWGDGVWGEIFMAAAECRAFTTGELIPSLEFGRAQLPDDCRLARTLDAVFELHRAGVEAGEAGSRIRETFYHYNFTDCVTNLAFICHALLWGNGEFLPSVLSAVNLGRDADCTGASVGAFLGILLGRGGLPADLLERLNDRLSLSPYVERVPGVPQTLTETVDETLRLHETLRPKLPAVPYPAYAPYRPDGSEPAICRSRWLVADPAECDTEALERELRKSGRCPERLKHRIIETGQLQFDLSPFARDANTHELFT
;
A
#
# COMPACT_ATOMS: atom_id res chain seq x y z
N PRO A 1 20.65 6.66 15.22
CA PRO A 1 19.45 7.46 15.03
C PRO A 1 18.29 6.51 14.67
N PRO A 2 17.05 6.80 15.09
CA PRO A 2 15.92 6.00 14.70
C PRO A 2 15.77 6.00 13.17
N VAL A 3 15.29 4.90 12.62
CA VAL A 3 14.98 4.81 11.19
C VAL A 3 13.85 5.79 10.90
N SER A 4 13.99 6.61 9.85
CA SER A 4 13.06 7.72 9.58
C SER A 4 11.61 7.26 9.45
N GLY A 5 11.36 6.15 8.75
CA GLY A 5 10.02 5.59 8.56
C GLY A 5 9.31 5.12 9.84
N THR A 6 10.06 4.94 10.93
CA THR A 6 9.49 4.45 12.19
C THR A 6 9.28 5.53 13.26
N HIS A 7 10.02 6.63 13.20
CA HIS A 7 10.06 7.60 14.29
C HIS A 7 8.81 8.49 14.33
N ASN A 8 8.00 8.33 15.37
CA ASN A 8 6.72 9.07 15.56
C ASN A 8 5.81 9.03 14.32
N ASN A 9 5.74 7.89 13.66
CA ASN A 9 5.01 7.74 12.40
C ASN A 9 3.83 6.79 12.55
N ASP A 10 2.63 7.33 12.70
CA ASP A 10 1.37 6.60 12.76
C ASP A 10 0.96 6.01 11.40
N PHE A 11 1.58 6.46 10.31
CA PHE A 11 1.26 6.07 8.94
C PHE A 11 2.32 5.17 8.30
N LYS A 12 3.22 4.61 9.10
CA LYS A 12 4.30 3.74 8.62
C LYS A 12 3.82 2.55 7.79
N ASP A 13 2.60 2.07 8.05
CA ASP A 13 1.97 0.95 7.37
C ASP A 13 0.89 1.40 6.36
N SER A 14 0.88 2.68 5.98
CA SER A 14 -0.11 3.21 5.04
C SER A 14 0.23 2.91 3.58
N CYS A 15 -0.75 3.17 2.69
CA CYS A 15 -0.61 3.00 1.24
C CYS A 15 0.29 4.06 0.58
N GLY A 16 0.70 5.09 1.29
CA GLY A 16 1.51 6.20 0.75
C GLY A 16 2.83 5.78 0.10
N SER A 17 3.35 4.59 0.40
CA SER A 17 4.51 4.02 -0.26
C SER A 17 4.16 3.41 -1.61
N PHE A 18 3.31 2.38 -1.64
CA PHE A 18 3.08 1.59 -2.85
C PHE A 18 2.43 2.38 -4.01
N ILE A 19 1.73 3.47 -3.71
CA ILE A 19 1.11 4.33 -4.73
C ILE A 19 2.11 5.13 -5.58
N ARG A 20 3.40 4.96 -5.36
CA ARG A 20 4.48 5.59 -6.12
C ARG A 20 5.49 4.57 -6.69
N SER A 21 5.15 3.28 -6.63
CA SER A 21 5.99 2.18 -7.10
C SER A 21 6.20 2.17 -8.61
N GLU A 22 5.25 2.68 -9.38
CA GLU A 22 5.21 2.62 -10.84
C GLU A 22 6.44 3.26 -11.50
N ILE A 23 6.98 4.34 -10.89
CA ILE A 23 8.18 4.98 -11.44
C ILE A 23 9.39 4.05 -11.38
N TRP A 24 9.57 3.32 -10.29
CA TRP A 24 10.65 2.37 -10.13
C TRP A 24 10.50 1.18 -11.09
N ALA A 25 9.28 0.67 -11.24
CA ALA A 25 8.96 -0.40 -12.18
C ALA A 25 9.23 0.02 -13.63
N ALA A 26 8.84 1.24 -14.03
CA ALA A 26 9.01 1.75 -15.38
C ALA A 26 10.47 2.05 -15.70
N VAL A 27 11.19 2.76 -14.82
CA VAL A 27 12.60 3.10 -15.02
C VAL A 27 13.47 1.85 -15.09
N PHE A 28 13.16 0.83 -14.30
CA PHE A 28 13.93 -0.41 -14.26
C PHE A 28 13.20 -1.60 -14.91
N ALA A 29 12.32 -1.36 -15.88
CA ALA A 29 11.62 -2.43 -16.59
C ALA A 29 12.58 -3.53 -17.07
N GLY A 30 12.30 -4.78 -16.72
CA GLY A 30 13.18 -5.93 -16.96
C GLY A 30 14.36 -6.08 -15.98
N ARG A 31 14.43 -5.25 -14.93
CA ARG A 31 15.40 -5.33 -13.83
C ARG A 31 14.67 -5.27 -12.49
N PRO A 32 13.91 -6.31 -12.14
CA PRO A 32 13.12 -6.30 -10.90
C PRO A 32 13.99 -6.18 -9.64
N ASP A 33 15.24 -6.66 -9.67
CA ASP A 33 16.22 -6.45 -8.60
C ASP A 33 16.43 -4.94 -8.33
N ALA A 34 16.62 -4.14 -9.37
CA ALA A 34 16.81 -2.70 -9.25
C ALA A 34 15.50 -1.99 -8.87
N ALA A 35 14.37 -2.34 -9.49
CA ALA A 35 13.07 -1.77 -9.15
C ALA A 35 12.75 -1.92 -7.68
N MET A 36 12.89 -3.13 -7.13
CA MET A 36 12.67 -3.42 -5.71
C MET A 36 13.65 -2.70 -4.79
N HIS A 37 14.93 -2.60 -5.17
CA HIS A 37 15.92 -1.90 -4.37
C HIS A 37 15.60 -0.41 -4.22
N PHE A 38 15.23 0.26 -5.29
CA PHE A 38 14.87 1.68 -5.22
C PHE A 38 13.52 1.90 -4.57
N ALA A 39 12.56 1.01 -4.74
CA ALA A 39 11.30 1.02 -4.01
C ALA A 39 11.52 0.88 -2.48
N GLU A 40 12.42 -0.02 -2.06
CA GLU A 40 12.80 -0.15 -0.65
C GLU A 40 13.42 1.15 -0.10
N LEU A 41 14.33 1.77 -0.83
CA LEU A 41 14.96 3.02 -0.41
C LEU A 41 13.95 4.16 -0.30
N ASP A 42 13.04 4.26 -1.27
CA ASP A 42 11.98 5.26 -1.28
C ASP A 42 11.00 5.05 -0.13
N ALA A 43 10.44 3.86 -0.01
CA ALA A 43 9.51 3.52 1.06
C ALA A 43 10.10 3.77 2.46
N SER A 44 11.37 3.42 2.67
CA SER A 44 12.03 3.53 3.97
C SER A 44 12.21 4.95 4.48
N VAL A 45 12.02 5.96 3.63
CA VAL A 45 12.08 7.38 4.04
C VAL A 45 10.96 7.70 5.03
N ASP A 46 9.76 7.18 4.78
CA ASP A 46 8.54 7.54 5.49
C ASP A 46 7.63 6.34 5.86
N HIS A 47 8.00 5.12 5.50
CA HIS A 47 7.26 3.89 5.83
C HIS A 47 8.15 2.83 6.49
N TRP A 48 7.50 1.79 7.04
CA TRP A 48 8.15 0.65 7.69
C TRP A 48 7.28 -0.61 7.57
N GLY A 49 7.88 -1.80 7.77
CA GLY A 49 7.14 -3.06 7.79
C GLY A 49 6.31 -3.30 6.53
N ASP A 50 5.01 -3.55 6.70
CA ASP A 50 4.11 -3.81 5.57
C ASP A 50 4.01 -2.62 4.59
N GLY A 51 4.25 -1.39 5.02
CA GLY A 51 4.32 -0.23 4.12
C GLY A 51 5.48 -0.35 3.13
N VAL A 52 6.66 -0.76 3.59
CA VAL A 52 7.83 -1.01 2.71
C VAL A 52 7.58 -2.24 1.84
N TRP A 53 7.07 -3.33 2.42
CA TRP A 53 6.74 -4.54 1.66
C TRP A 53 5.69 -4.29 0.57
N GLY A 54 4.75 -3.40 0.81
CA GLY A 54 3.74 -3.01 -0.18
C GLY A 54 4.34 -2.37 -1.42
N GLU A 55 5.29 -1.45 -1.27
CA GLU A 55 5.97 -0.84 -2.41
C GLU A 55 6.87 -1.83 -3.16
N ILE A 56 7.59 -2.69 -2.42
CA ILE A 56 8.39 -3.76 -3.02
C ILE A 56 7.52 -4.72 -3.83
N PHE A 57 6.37 -5.14 -3.29
CA PHE A 57 5.42 -6.00 -3.98
C PHE A 57 4.95 -5.40 -5.30
N MET A 58 4.47 -4.16 -5.28
CA MET A 58 3.96 -3.49 -6.46
C MET A 58 5.07 -3.25 -7.49
N ALA A 59 6.20 -2.69 -7.09
CA ALA A 59 7.34 -2.46 -7.98
C ALA A 59 7.83 -3.75 -8.66
N ALA A 60 7.88 -4.87 -7.92
CA ALA A 60 8.25 -6.17 -8.47
C ALA A 60 7.22 -6.70 -9.47
N ALA A 61 5.93 -6.66 -9.10
CA ALA A 61 4.85 -7.14 -9.94
C ALA A 61 4.72 -6.32 -11.23
N GLU A 62 4.76 -5.00 -11.14
CA GLU A 62 4.71 -4.08 -12.28
C GLU A 62 5.92 -4.21 -13.18
N CYS A 63 7.13 -4.27 -12.62
CA CYS A 63 8.35 -4.49 -13.38
C CYS A 63 8.31 -5.81 -14.15
N ARG A 64 7.71 -6.85 -13.57
CA ARG A 64 7.49 -8.14 -14.25
C ARG A 64 6.45 -7.99 -15.36
N ALA A 65 5.35 -7.28 -15.10
CA ALA A 65 4.27 -7.05 -16.07
C ALA A 65 4.78 -6.35 -17.34
N PHE A 66 5.69 -5.37 -17.23
CA PHE A 66 6.33 -4.71 -18.38
C PHE A 66 7.02 -5.68 -19.35
N THR A 67 7.49 -6.82 -18.85
CA THR A 67 8.28 -7.75 -19.66
C THR A 67 7.50 -8.99 -20.10
N THR A 68 6.50 -9.41 -19.33
CA THR A 68 5.72 -10.62 -19.65
C THR A 68 4.38 -10.31 -20.27
N GLY A 69 3.78 -9.16 -19.95
CA GLY A 69 2.40 -8.84 -20.34
C GLY A 69 1.35 -9.73 -19.67
N GLU A 70 1.70 -10.43 -18.58
CA GLU A 70 0.83 -11.41 -17.92
C GLU A 70 0.49 -10.97 -16.50
N LEU A 71 -0.81 -10.87 -16.19
CA LEU A 71 -1.30 -10.38 -14.90
C LEU A 71 -0.94 -11.31 -13.74
N ILE A 72 -1.48 -12.53 -13.75
CA ILE A 72 -1.36 -13.46 -12.61
C ILE A 72 0.10 -13.82 -12.32
N PRO A 73 0.93 -14.22 -13.31
CA PRO A 73 2.34 -14.48 -13.06
C PRO A 73 3.11 -13.28 -12.51
N SER A 74 2.70 -12.06 -12.85
CA SER A 74 3.33 -10.85 -12.32
C SER A 74 2.98 -10.60 -10.86
N LEU A 75 1.72 -10.78 -10.48
CA LEU A 75 1.29 -10.67 -9.07
C LEU A 75 1.92 -11.76 -8.20
N GLU A 76 1.96 -13.01 -8.68
CA GLU A 76 2.61 -14.12 -7.99
C GLU A 76 4.12 -13.89 -7.84
N PHE A 77 4.76 -13.33 -8.87
CA PHE A 77 6.17 -12.94 -8.79
C PHE A 77 6.40 -11.89 -7.69
N GLY A 78 5.58 -10.83 -7.63
CA GLY A 78 5.65 -9.82 -6.57
C GLY A 78 5.47 -10.45 -5.19
N ARG A 79 4.47 -11.32 -5.00
CA ARG A 79 4.24 -12.04 -3.74
C ARG A 79 5.45 -12.87 -3.32
N ALA A 80 6.12 -13.53 -4.27
CA ALA A 80 7.30 -14.36 -3.98
C ALA A 80 8.50 -13.56 -3.46
N GLN A 81 8.49 -12.23 -3.56
CA GLN A 81 9.55 -11.36 -3.03
C GLN A 81 9.35 -11.00 -1.55
N LEU A 82 8.19 -11.30 -0.99
CA LEU A 82 7.84 -10.95 0.39
C LEU A 82 8.24 -12.06 1.37
N PRO A 83 8.57 -11.73 2.62
CA PRO A 83 8.70 -12.73 3.68
C PRO A 83 7.36 -13.44 3.91
N ASP A 84 7.39 -14.77 4.07
CA ASP A 84 6.16 -15.56 4.25
C ASP A 84 5.42 -15.24 5.54
N ASP A 85 6.11 -14.72 6.53
CA ASP A 85 5.59 -14.38 7.85
C ASP A 85 5.05 -12.94 7.96
N CYS A 86 5.19 -12.11 6.93
CA CYS A 86 4.60 -10.76 6.96
C CYS A 86 3.07 -10.81 6.74
N ARG A 87 2.37 -9.79 7.26
CA ARG A 87 0.91 -9.69 7.16
C ARG A 87 0.44 -9.60 5.71
N LEU A 88 1.15 -8.81 4.90
CA LEU A 88 0.85 -8.63 3.48
C LEU A 88 0.90 -9.96 2.72
N ALA A 89 1.96 -10.75 2.90
CA ALA A 89 2.13 -12.03 2.20
C ALA A 89 0.95 -12.98 2.47
N ARG A 90 0.59 -13.16 3.75
CA ARG A 90 -0.55 -14.01 4.13
C ARG A 90 -1.88 -13.53 3.56
N THR A 91 -2.05 -12.21 3.49
CA THR A 91 -3.27 -11.62 2.92
C THR A 91 -3.35 -11.86 1.42
N LEU A 92 -2.26 -11.65 0.68
CA LEU A 92 -2.20 -11.93 -0.75
C LEU A 92 -2.43 -13.41 -1.06
N ASP A 93 -1.84 -14.32 -0.28
CA ASP A 93 -2.09 -15.75 -0.41
C ASP A 93 -3.58 -16.10 -0.29
N ALA A 94 -4.26 -15.53 0.71
CA ALA A 94 -5.70 -15.73 0.90
C ALA A 94 -6.53 -15.17 -0.28
N VAL A 95 -6.16 -14.00 -0.82
CA VAL A 95 -6.82 -13.44 -2.02
C VAL A 95 -6.64 -14.34 -3.22
N PHE A 96 -5.41 -14.83 -3.45
CA PHE A 96 -5.12 -15.75 -4.56
C PHE A 96 -5.82 -17.11 -4.41
N GLU A 97 -5.97 -17.60 -3.18
CA GLU A 97 -6.73 -18.82 -2.89
C GLU A 97 -8.22 -18.66 -3.20
N LEU A 98 -8.84 -17.56 -2.82
CA LEU A 98 -10.24 -17.27 -3.16
C LEU A 98 -10.45 -17.24 -4.68
N HIS A 99 -9.54 -16.61 -5.42
CA HIS A 99 -9.59 -16.56 -6.87
C HIS A 99 -9.43 -17.96 -7.50
N ARG A 100 -8.41 -18.74 -7.07
CA ARG A 100 -8.18 -20.10 -7.57
C ARG A 100 -9.34 -21.06 -7.24
N ALA A 101 -10.03 -20.82 -6.12
CA ALA A 101 -11.23 -21.58 -5.75
C ALA A 101 -12.48 -21.18 -6.53
N GLY A 102 -12.39 -20.18 -7.41
CA GLY A 102 -13.52 -19.71 -8.23
C GLY A 102 -14.63 -19.04 -7.41
N VAL A 103 -14.31 -18.45 -6.26
CA VAL A 103 -15.28 -17.71 -5.46
C VAL A 103 -15.77 -16.51 -6.26
N GLU A 104 -17.08 -16.22 -6.21
CA GLU A 104 -17.69 -15.11 -6.93
C GLU A 104 -17.14 -13.75 -6.42
N ALA A 105 -17.03 -12.76 -7.32
CA ALA A 105 -16.37 -11.49 -7.04
C ALA A 105 -16.91 -10.75 -5.80
N GLY A 106 -18.23 -10.64 -5.69
CA GLY A 106 -18.88 -9.95 -4.56
C GLY A 106 -18.69 -10.67 -3.24
N GLU A 107 -18.75 -12.01 -3.26
CA GLU A 107 -18.46 -12.84 -2.09
C GLU A 107 -17.00 -12.75 -1.68
N ALA A 108 -16.07 -12.83 -2.63
CA ALA A 108 -14.64 -12.69 -2.37
C ALA A 108 -14.31 -11.31 -1.77
N GLY A 109 -14.85 -10.24 -2.37
CA GLY A 109 -14.68 -8.87 -1.85
C GLY A 109 -15.20 -8.71 -0.43
N SER A 110 -16.35 -9.30 -0.10
CA SER A 110 -16.92 -9.28 1.25
C SER A 110 -16.03 -10.03 2.25
N ARG A 111 -15.60 -11.24 1.90
CA ARG A 111 -14.68 -12.05 2.73
C ARG A 111 -13.35 -11.35 2.98
N ILE A 112 -12.76 -10.73 1.94
CA ILE A 112 -11.52 -9.96 2.07
C ILE A 112 -11.71 -8.79 3.02
N ARG A 113 -12.82 -8.04 2.85
CA ARG A 113 -13.14 -6.89 3.70
C ARG A 113 -13.33 -7.29 5.15
N GLU A 114 -14.03 -8.37 5.42
CA GLU A 114 -14.29 -8.87 6.79
C GLU A 114 -13.03 -9.42 7.45
N THR A 115 -12.23 -10.19 6.70
CA THR A 115 -11.06 -10.88 7.24
C THR A 115 -9.88 -9.94 7.48
N PHE A 116 -9.66 -9.00 6.55
CA PHE A 116 -8.48 -8.12 6.57
C PHE A 116 -8.84 -6.66 6.86
N TYR A 117 -9.95 -6.43 7.55
CA TYR A 117 -10.33 -5.10 7.98
C TYR A 117 -9.24 -4.46 8.84
N HIS A 118 -8.94 -3.21 8.54
CA HIS A 118 -8.08 -2.39 9.37
C HIS A 118 -8.76 -1.04 9.64
N TYR A 119 -8.71 -0.54 10.88
CA TYR A 119 -9.36 0.71 11.27
C TYR A 119 -8.82 1.93 10.50
N ASN A 120 -7.52 1.94 10.16
CA ASN A 120 -6.94 2.95 9.28
C ASN A 120 -7.34 2.66 7.84
N PHE A 121 -8.08 3.59 7.19
CA PHE A 121 -8.53 3.40 5.81
C PHE A 121 -7.37 3.38 4.79
N THR A 122 -6.21 3.92 5.16
CA THR A 122 -5.00 3.92 4.33
C THR A 122 -4.12 2.70 4.58
N ASP A 123 -4.55 1.70 5.36
CA ASP A 123 -3.75 0.50 5.61
C ASP A 123 -3.29 -0.16 4.32
N CYS A 124 -1.97 -0.31 4.18
CA CYS A 124 -1.33 -0.88 2.99
C CYS A 124 -1.89 -2.25 2.63
N VAL A 125 -2.00 -3.15 3.60
CA VAL A 125 -2.37 -4.55 3.37
C VAL A 125 -3.81 -4.69 2.89
N THR A 126 -4.76 -3.98 3.53
CA THR A 126 -6.16 -3.99 3.12
C THR A 126 -6.32 -3.44 1.69
N ASN A 127 -5.66 -2.31 1.39
CA ASN A 127 -5.76 -1.69 0.08
C ASN A 127 -5.10 -2.52 -1.02
N LEU A 128 -3.96 -3.18 -0.76
CA LEU A 128 -3.33 -4.11 -1.71
C LEU A 128 -4.17 -5.36 -1.94
N ALA A 129 -4.87 -5.86 -0.92
CA ALA A 129 -5.84 -6.94 -1.10
C ALA A 129 -6.96 -6.53 -2.07
N PHE A 130 -7.46 -5.29 -1.97
CA PHE A 130 -8.49 -4.76 -2.87
C PHE A 130 -7.97 -4.55 -4.29
N ILE A 131 -6.73 -4.07 -4.45
CA ILE A 131 -6.07 -3.97 -5.76
C ILE A 131 -5.98 -5.35 -6.41
N CYS A 132 -5.45 -6.35 -5.70
CA CYS A 132 -5.34 -7.71 -6.22
C CYS A 132 -6.72 -8.33 -6.54
N HIS A 133 -7.72 -8.11 -5.68
CA HIS A 133 -9.09 -8.52 -5.98
C HIS A 133 -9.58 -7.89 -7.29
N ALA A 134 -9.47 -6.58 -7.42
CA ALA A 134 -9.97 -5.87 -8.59
C ALA A 134 -9.27 -6.30 -9.89
N LEU A 135 -7.97 -6.54 -9.84
CA LEU A 135 -7.19 -7.04 -10.96
C LEU A 135 -7.59 -8.47 -11.35
N LEU A 136 -7.71 -9.37 -10.37
CA LEU A 136 -7.98 -10.80 -10.60
C LEU A 136 -9.39 -11.04 -11.11
N TRP A 137 -10.42 -10.42 -10.51
CA TRP A 137 -11.82 -10.61 -10.93
C TRP A 137 -12.26 -9.67 -12.05
N GLY A 138 -11.47 -8.65 -12.36
CA GLY A 138 -11.70 -7.77 -13.51
C GLY A 138 -11.27 -8.34 -14.85
N ASN A 139 -10.67 -9.54 -14.89
CA ASN A 139 -10.28 -10.25 -16.11
C ASN A 139 -9.44 -9.42 -17.09
N GLY A 140 -8.67 -8.46 -16.63
CA GLY A 140 -7.85 -7.58 -17.47
C GLY A 140 -8.63 -6.46 -18.18
N GLU A 141 -9.93 -6.31 -17.89
CA GLU A 141 -10.73 -5.22 -18.41
C GLU A 141 -10.51 -3.94 -17.60
N PHE A 142 -10.11 -2.84 -18.26
CA PHE A 142 -9.68 -1.62 -17.59
C PHE A 142 -10.75 -1.02 -16.68
N LEU A 143 -11.89 -0.62 -17.26
CA LEU A 143 -12.91 0.10 -16.49
C LEU A 143 -13.62 -0.77 -15.44
N PRO A 144 -14.01 -2.02 -15.72
CA PRO A 144 -14.57 -2.90 -14.70
C PRO A 144 -13.65 -3.11 -13.51
N SER A 145 -12.34 -3.29 -13.74
CA SER A 145 -11.35 -3.46 -12.67
C SER A 145 -11.19 -2.21 -11.82
N VAL A 146 -11.03 -1.03 -12.45
CA VAL A 146 -10.92 0.25 -11.73
C VAL A 146 -12.16 0.52 -10.89
N LEU A 147 -13.36 0.30 -11.46
CA LEU A 147 -14.63 0.47 -10.72
C LEU A 147 -14.77 -0.54 -9.58
N SER A 148 -14.31 -1.77 -9.76
CA SER A 148 -14.28 -2.78 -8.69
C SER A 148 -13.42 -2.30 -7.51
N ALA A 149 -12.20 -1.79 -7.77
CA ALA A 149 -11.34 -1.26 -6.73
C ALA A 149 -12.00 -0.11 -5.96
N VAL A 150 -12.57 0.86 -6.68
CA VAL A 150 -13.25 2.01 -6.08
C VAL A 150 -14.44 1.57 -5.22
N ASN A 151 -15.25 0.61 -5.70
CA ASN A 151 -16.43 0.11 -5.00
C ASN A 151 -16.12 -0.71 -3.75
N LEU A 152 -14.91 -1.27 -3.64
CA LEU A 152 -14.45 -1.93 -2.41
C LEU A 152 -14.24 -0.93 -1.28
N GLY A 153 -14.06 0.35 -1.58
CA GLY A 153 -13.96 1.44 -0.60
C GLY A 153 -12.54 1.59 -0.03
N ARG A 154 -12.46 2.07 1.19
CA ARG A 154 -11.21 2.45 1.89
C ARG A 154 -10.52 3.61 1.17
N ASP A 155 -9.25 3.45 0.77
CA ASP A 155 -8.49 4.45 0.02
C ASP A 155 -8.76 4.30 -1.48
N ALA A 156 -10.00 4.57 -1.87
CA ALA A 156 -10.55 4.20 -3.16
C ALA A 156 -9.89 4.91 -4.35
N ASP A 157 -9.43 6.13 -4.18
CA ASP A 157 -8.68 6.88 -5.19
C ASP A 157 -7.30 6.26 -5.44
N CYS A 158 -6.58 5.90 -4.37
CA CYS A 158 -5.29 5.22 -4.48
C CYS A 158 -5.44 3.83 -5.08
N THR A 159 -6.40 3.00 -4.61
CA THR A 159 -6.58 1.65 -5.15
C THR A 159 -7.02 1.67 -6.61
N GLY A 160 -7.92 2.59 -6.97
CA GLY A 160 -8.35 2.78 -8.37
C GLY A 160 -7.20 3.24 -9.28
N ALA A 161 -6.34 4.15 -8.79
CA ALA A 161 -5.17 4.62 -9.51
C ALA A 161 -4.16 3.49 -9.75
N SER A 162 -3.81 2.71 -8.73
CA SER A 162 -2.86 1.60 -8.86
C SER A 162 -3.37 0.48 -9.77
N VAL A 163 -4.68 0.14 -9.70
CA VAL A 163 -5.29 -0.80 -10.67
C VAL A 163 -5.21 -0.25 -12.09
N GLY A 164 -5.50 1.04 -12.28
CA GLY A 164 -5.41 1.70 -13.57
C GLY A 164 -3.98 1.71 -14.12
N ALA A 165 -2.98 1.97 -13.27
CA ALA A 165 -1.56 1.96 -13.64
C ALA A 165 -1.11 0.55 -14.04
N PHE A 166 -1.43 -0.47 -13.24
CA PHE A 166 -1.07 -1.86 -13.55
C PHE A 166 -1.68 -2.34 -14.88
N LEU A 167 -2.97 -2.05 -15.10
CA LEU A 167 -3.62 -2.37 -16.37
C LEU A 167 -3.09 -1.53 -17.54
N GLY A 168 -2.69 -0.29 -17.28
CA GLY A 168 -2.00 0.53 -18.27
C GLY A 168 -0.69 -0.09 -18.74
N ILE A 169 0.07 -0.71 -17.83
CA ILE A 169 1.29 -1.47 -18.17
C ILE A 169 0.95 -2.67 -19.05
N LEU A 170 -0.06 -3.45 -18.69
CA LEU A 170 -0.43 -4.67 -19.43
C LEU A 170 -1.04 -4.39 -20.80
N LEU A 171 -1.93 -3.39 -20.89
CA LEU A 171 -2.71 -3.11 -22.08
C LEU A 171 -2.00 -2.16 -23.04
N GLY A 172 -1.04 -1.36 -22.53
CA GLY A 172 -0.46 -0.26 -23.25
C GLY A 172 -1.49 0.81 -23.64
N ARG A 173 -1.05 1.92 -24.20
CA ARG A 173 -1.93 3.03 -24.60
C ARG A 173 -3.07 2.59 -25.54
N GLY A 174 -2.79 1.64 -26.44
CA GLY A 174 -3.78 1.18 -27.43
C GLY A 174 -4.91 0.33 -26.85
N GLY A 175 -4.72 -0.25 -25.67
CA GLY A 175 -5.74 -1.03 -24.97
C GLY A 175 -6.56 -0.25 -23.96
N LEU A 176 -6.23 1.03 -23.73
CA LEU A 176 -7.01 1.89 -22.83
C LEU A 176 -8.24 2.47 -23.53
N PRO A 177 -9.35 2.75 -22.80
CA PRO A 177 -10.54 3.35 -23.36
C PRO A 177 -10.27 4.70 -24.02
N ALA A 178 -10.61 4.82 -25.30
CA ALA A 178 -10.28 6.00 -26.12
C ALA A 178 -10.91 7.30 -25.61
N ASP A 179 -12.13 7.22 -25.08
CA ASP A 179 -12.84 8.37 -24.51
C ASP A 179 -12.16 8.90 -23.23
N LEU A 180 -11.59 8.02 -22.43
CA LEU A 180 -10.80 8.42 -21.25
C LEU A 180 -9.49 9.12 -21.67
N LEU A 181 -8.80 8.58 -22.67
CA LEU A 181 -7.57 9.19 -23.21
C LEU A 181 -7.86 10.57 -23.83
N GLU A 182 -8.97 10.71 -24.56
CA GLU A 182 -9.39 12.01 -25.13
C GLU A 182 -9.68 13.04 -24.02
N ARG A 183 -10.39 12.63 -22.97
CA ARG A 183 -10.70 13.50 -21.82
C ARG A 183 -9.46 13.93 -21.06
N LEU A 184 -8.47 13.04 -20.94
CA LEU A 184 -7.20 13.32 -20.28
C LEU A 184 -6.39 14.38 -21.05
N ASN A 185 -6.43 14.33 -22.38
CA ASN A 185 -5.89 15.33 -23.31
C ASN A 185 -4.45 15.78 -22.98
N ASP A 186 -3.57 14.82 -22.69
CA ASP A 186 -2.14 15.03 -22.35
C ASP A 186 -1.87 15.99 -21.16
N ARG A 187 -2.89 16.26 -20.34
CA ARG A 187 -2.75 17.19 -19.21
C ARG A 187 -2.16 16.53 -18.00
N LEU A 188 -1.21 17.23 -17.40
CA LEU A 188 -0.65 16.91 -16.09
C LEU A 188 -0.90 18.10 -15.15
N SER A 189 -1.52 17.86 -14.00
CA SER A 189 -1.70 18.87 -12.97
C SER A 189 -0.67 18.65 -11.87
N LEU A 190 0.25 19.58 -11.74
CA LEU A 190 1.30 19.52 -10.72
C LEU A 190 0.90 20.35 -9.49
N SER A 191 1.38 19.93 -8.33
CA SER A 191 1.26 20.77 -7.15
C SER A 191 2.11 22.05 -7.30
N PRO A 192 1.71 23.18 -6.67
CA PRO A 192 2.49 24.42 -6.76
C PRO A 192 3.93 24.32 -6.25
N TYR A 193 4.23 23.30 -5.45
CA TYR A 193 5.59 23.02 -4.95
C TYR A 193 6.44 22.36 -6.00
N VAL A 194 5.87 21.41 -6.74
CA VAL A 194 6.55 20.63 -7.78
C VAL A 194 6.68 21.42 -9.07
N GLU A 195 5.64 22.15 -9.47
CA GLU A 195 5.61 22.99 -10.69
C GLU A 195 6.81 23.95 -10.82
N ARG A 196 7.33 24.40 -9.67
CA ARG A 196 8.46 25.35 -9.60
C ARG A 196 9.83 24.68 -9.72
N VAL A 197 9.90 23.37 -9.70
CA VAL A 197 11.18 22.67 -9.83
C VAL A 197 11.63 22.70 -11.28
N PRO A 198 12.84 23.23 -11.58
CA PRO A 198 13.32 23.31 -12.95
C PRO A 198 13.42 21.93 -13.61
N GLY A 199 12.92 21.83 -14.83
CA GLY A 199 13.00 20.60 -15.63
C GLY A 199 11.92 19.55 -15.31
N VAL A 200 10.95 19.88 -14.47
CA VAL A 200 9.79 18.99 -14.21
C VAL A 200 8.91 18.92 -15.47
N PRO A 201 8.55 17.71 -15.93
CA PRO A 201 7.60 17.53 -17.01
C PRO A 201 6.28 18.25 -16.75
N GLN A 202 5.72 18.89 -17.75
CA GLN A 202 4.46 19.65 -17.65
C GLN A 202 3.29 18.93 -18.32
N THR A 203 3.56 17.87 -19.07
CA THR A 203 2.57 17.03 -19.74
C THR A 203 2.81 15.55 -19.47
N LEU A 204 1.81 14.72 -19.75
CA LEU A 204 1.96 13.27 -19.67
C LEU A 204 2.99 12.75 -20.67
N THR A 205 2.99 13.29 -21.88
CA THR A 205 3.99 12.93 -22.92
C THR A 205 5.40 13.24 -22.44
N GLU A 206 5.66 14.45 -21.92
CA GLU A 206 6.97 14.79 -21.37
C GLU A 206 7.38 13.88 -20.20
N THR A 207 6.41 13.46 -19.37
CA THR A 207 6.67 12.51 -18.27
C THR A 207 7.09 11.15 -18.80
N VAL A 208 6.42 10.66 -19.84
CA VAL A 208 6.78 9.40 -20.50
C VAL A 208 8.17 9.49 -21.13
N ASP A 209 8.45 10.56 -21.88
CA ASP A 209 9.74 10.77 -22.54
C ASP A 209 10.90 10.84 -21.52
N GLU A 210 10.69 11.53 -20.40
CA GLU A 210 11.69 11.61 -19.33
C GLU A 210 11.90 10.23 -18.65
N THR A 211 10.82 9.49 -18.41
CA THR A 211 10.89 8.13 -17.85
C THR A 211 11.67 7.18 -18.78
N LEU A 212 11.40 7.23 -20.10
CA LEU A 212 12.15 6.46 -21.09
C LEU A 212 13.63 6.86 -21.11
N ARG A 213 13.94 8.15 -21.07
CA ARG A 213 15.32 8.66 -21.00
C ARG A 213 16.03 8.15 -19.75
N LEU A 214 15.36 8.12 -18.59
CA LEU A 214 15.90 7.56 -17.36
C LEU A 214 16.13 6.05 -17.48
N HIS A 215 15.17 5.33 -18.03
CA HIS A 215 15.31 3.89 -18.32
C HIS A 215 16.55 3.58 -19.17
N GLU A 216 16.73 4.27 -20.29
CA GLU A 216 17.87 4.08 -21.18
C GLU A 216 19.21 4.45 -20.55
N THR A 217 19.20 5.47 -19.67
CA THR A 217 20.41 6.01 -19.06
C THR A 217 20.86 5.24 -17.83
N LEU A 218 19.92 4.84 -16.97
CA LEU A 218 20.23 4.27 -15.64
C LEU A 218 20.32 2.74 -15.69
N ARG A 219 19.41 2.08 -16.36
CA ARG A 219 19.34 0.62 -16.39
C ARG A 219 20.66 -0.06 -16.78
N PRO A 220 21.39 0.35 -17.82
CA PRO A 220 22.66 -0.27 -18.21
C PRO A 220 23.80 -0.02 -17.23
N LYS A 221 23.72 1.04 -16.42
CA LYS A 221 24.81 1.48 -15.53
C LYS A 221 24.78 0.81 -14.16
N LEU A 222 23.63 0.24 -13.78
CA LEU A 222 23.49 -0.37 -12.46
C LEU A 222 24.11 -1.77 -12.48
N PRO A 223 25.04 -2.06 -11.54
CA PRO A 223 25.47 -3.43 -11.29
C PRO A 223 24.25 -4.30 -10.91
N ALA A 224 24.40 -5.63 -11.03
CA ALA A 224 23.40 -6.53 -10.47
C ALA A 224 23.29 -6.30 -8.97
N VAL A 225 22.07 -6.00 -8.50
CA VAL A 225 21.77 -5.88 -7.07
C VAL A 225 21.53 -7.31 -6.56
N PRO A 226 22.16 -7.72 -5.44
CA PRO A 226 21.90 -9.04 -4.86
C PRO A 226 20.42 -9.20 -4.51
N TYR A 227 19.86 -10.30 -4.90
CA TYR A 227 18.49 -10.69 -4.67
C TYR A 227 18.42 -11.63 -3.47
N PRO A 228 17.55 -11.47 -2.48
CA PRO A 228 16.84 -10.28 -1.99
C PRO A 228 17.68 -9.55 -0.92
N ALA A 229 17.90 -8.28 -1.06
CA ALA A 229 18.60 -7.45 -0.07
C ALA A 229 17.76 -7.14 1.20
N TYR A 230 16.59 -7.75 1.38
CA TYR A 230 15.57 -7.35 2.36
C TYR A 230 15.64 -8.04 3.71
N ALA A 231 16.65 -8.86 3.97
CA ALA A 231 16.88 -9.45 5.28
C ALA A 231 16.96 -8.41 6.45
N PRO A 232 17.40 -7.16 6.22
CA PRO A 232 17.48 -6.15 7.29
C PRO A 232 16.13 -5.64 7.80
N TYR A 233 15.06 -5.82 7.03
CA TYR A 233 13.74 -5.31 7.40
C TYR A 233 12.90 -6.23 8.26
N ARG A 234 13.38 -7.40 8.60
CA ARG A 234 12.77 -8.17 9.67
C ARG A 234 13.01 -7.41 10.97
N PRO A 235 11.96 -6.96 11.65
CA PRO A 235 12.14 -6.47 13.00
C PRO A 235 12.75 -7.61 13.79
N ASP A 236 13.97 -7.43 14.27
CA ASP A 236 14.70 -8.37 15.13
C ASP A 236 14.17 -8.40 16.57
N GLY A 237 12.87 -8.11 16.75
CA GLY A 237 12.24 -7.93 18.05
C GLY A 237 12.62 -6.63 18.76
N SER A 238 13.48 -5.83 18.17
CA SER A 238 13.87 -4.51 18.64
C SER A 238 13.13 -3.39 17.94
N GLU A 239 11.88 -3.63 17.54
CA GLU A 239 11.04 -2.49 17.14
C GLU A 239 11.09 -1.48 18.29
N PRO A 240 11.61 -0.26 18.03
CA PRO A 240 11.47 0.79 19.03
C PRO A 240 9.97 0.88 19.33
N ALA A 241 9.62 1.06 20.61
CA ALA A 241 8.23 1.25 21.05
C ALA A 241 7.66 2.49 20.35
N ILE A 242 7.18 2.29 19.13
CA ILE A 242 6.66 3.33 18.27
C ILE A 242 5.17 3.28 18.40
N CYS A 243 4.61 4.45 18.41
CA CYS A 243 3.20 4.71 18.40
C CYS A 243 2.50 3.70 17.48
N ARG A 244 2.10 2.58 18.06
CA ARG A 244 1.25 1.62 17.37
C ARG A 244 -0.09 2.29 17.32
N SER A 245 -0.54 2.59 16.14
CA SER A 245 -1.90 2.99 15.86
C SER A 245 -2.61 3.85 16.92
N ARG A 246 -2.98 5.05 16.57
CA ARG A 246 -3.83 5.91 17.42
C ARG A 246 -5.22 5.29 17.76
N TRP A 247 -5.48 4.07 17.33
CA TRP A 247 -6.72 3.36 17.55
C TRP A 247 -6.47 1.98 18.16
N LEU A 248 -7.11 1.71 19.28
CA LEU A 248 -7.24 0.38 19.82
C LEU A 248 -8.54 -0.24 19.30
N VAL A 249 -8.48 -1.47 18.84
CA VAL A 249 -9.65 -2.25 18.45
C VAL A 249 -9.86 -3.34 19.48
N ALA A 250 -11.06 -3.43 20.05
CA ALA A 250 -11.40 -4.42 21.07
C ALA A 250 -12.79 -5.03 20.83
N ASP A 251 -12.96 -6.26 21.25
CA ASP A 251 -14.28 -6.90 21.26
C ASP A 251 -15.17 -6.23 22.33
N PRO A 252 -16.39 -5.78 21.98
CA PRO A 252 -17.31 -5.19 22.95
C PRO A 252 -17.66 -6.11 24.12
N ALA A 253 -17.63 -7.43 23.91
CA ALA A 253 -17.92 -8.41 24.96
C ALA A 253 -16.77 -8.58 25.96
N GLU A 254 -15.54 -8.22 25.57
CA GLU A 254 -14.33 -8.39 26.37
C GLU A 254 -13.81 -7.06 26.94
N CYS A 255 -14.31 -5.91 26.44
CA CYS A 255 -13.82 -4.59 26.80
C CYS A 255 -14.75 -3.87 27.79
N ASP A 256 -14.34 -3.75 29.06
CA ASP A 256 -14.94 -2.82 30.00
C ASP A 256 -14.46 -1.38 29.71
N THR A 257 -15.24 -0.66 28.88
CA THR A 257 -14.92 0.71 28.48
C THR A 257 -14.83 1.68 29.66
N GLU A 258 -15.61 1.45 30.73
CA GLU A 258 -15.58 2.30 31.93
C GLU A 258 -14.31 2.03 32.75
N ALA A 259 -13.88 0.77 32.84
CA ALA A 259 -12.63 0.42 33.50
C ALA A 259 -11.45 1.03 32.77
N LEU A 260 -11.43 0.94 31.46
CA LEU A 260 -10.39 1.53 30.62
C LEU A 260 -10.35 3.05 30.76
N GLU A 261 -11.48 3.74 30.70
CA GLU A 261 -11.54 5.19 30.94
C GLU A 261 -11.04 5.57 32.34
N ARG A 262 -11.39 4.79 33.37
CA ARG A 262 -10.90 5.03 34.74
C ARG A 262 -9.38 4.94 34.82
N GLU A 263 -8.79 3.93 34.23
CA GLU A 263 -7.32 3.76 34.23
C GLU A 263 -6.62 4.90 33.47
N LEU A 264 -7.12 5.26 32.29
CA LEU A 264 -6.58 6.37 31.52
C LEU A 264 -6.69 7.71 32.25
N ARG A 265 -7.79 7.94 32.99
CA ARG A 265 -7.94 9.14 33.82
C ARG A 265 -6.98 9.15 35.01
N LYS A 266 -6.70 8.02 35.64
CA LYS A 266 -5.71 7.91 36.73
C LYS A 266 -4.30 8.26 36.25
N SER A 267 -3.98 7.93 35.00
CA SER A 267 -2.69 8.28 34.38
C SER A 267 -2.54 9.78 34.08
N GLY A 268 -3.61 10.57 34.24
CA GLY A 268 -3.64 12.01 33.92
C GLY A 268 -3.63 12.31 32.41
N ARG A 269 -3.84 11.31 31.58
CA ARG A 269 -3.68 11.38 30.13
C ARG A 269 -4.99 11.48 29.37
N CYS A 270 -6.13 11.24 30.04
CA CYS A 270 -7.46 11.37 29.45
C CYS A 270 -8.17 12.61 30.03
N PRO A 271 -8.18 13.75 29.33
CA PRO A 271 -8.74 14.99 29.88
C PRO A 271 -10.26 14.99 29.99
N GLU A 272 -10.98 14.29 29.12
CA GLU A 272 -12.45 14.32 29.10
C GLU A 272 -13.07 12.93 29.02
N ARG A 273 -13.35 12.43 27.83
CA ARG A 273 -13.98 11.15 27.58
C ARG A 273 -13.26 10.40 26.48
N LEU A 274 -13.02 9.12 26.68
CA LEU A 274 -12.47 8.26 25.66
C LEU A 274 -13.44 8.18 24.47
N LYS A 275 -13.00 8.60 23.31
CA LYS A 275 -13.79 8.51 22.09
C LYS A 275 -13.74 7.07 21.58
N HIS A 276 -14.89 6.48 21.38
CA HIS A 276 -15.02 5.17 20.79
C HIS A 276 -16.15 5.12 19.77
N ARG A 277 -16.11 4.17 18.90
CA ARG A 277 -17.16 3.86 17.94
C ARG A 277 -17.26 2.35 17.73
N ILE A 278 -18.44 1.87 17.38
CA ILE A 278 -18.60 0.50 16.91
C ILE A 278 -18.23 0.51 15.42
N ILE A 279 -17.31 -0.35 15.04
CA ILE A 279 -16.91 -0.54 13.63
C ILE A 279 -17.78 -1.62 12.97
N GLU A 280 -17.69 -1.75 11.64
CA GLU A 280 -18.55 -2.65 10.85
C GLU A 280 -18.50 -4.12 11.31
N THR A 281 -17.36 -4.55 11.86
CA THR A 281 -17.19 -5.89 12.44
C THR A 281 -17.86 -6.07 13.80
N GLY A 282 -18.51 -5.03 14.37
CA GLY A 282 -19.08 -5.05 15.70
C GLY A 282 -18.07 -4.80 16.84
N GLN A 283 -16.80 -4.64 16.52
CA GLN A 283 -15.74 -4.35 17.49
C GLN A 283 -15.76 -2.88 17.91
N LEU A 284 -15.29 -2.61 19.13
CA LEU A 284 -15.05 -1.25 19.60
C LEU A 284 -13.71 -0.72 19.09
N GLN A 285 -13.71 0.51 18.65
CA GLN A 285 -12.51 1.23 18.23
C GLN A 285 -12.35 2.49 19.08
N PHE A 286 -11.21 2.62 19.76
CA PHE A 286 -10.90 3.73 20.65
C PHE A 286 -9.91 4.69 20.02
N ASP A 287 -10.16 6.00 20.13
CA ASP A 287 -9.24 7.04 19.69
C ASP A 287 -8.13 7.27 20.71
N LEU A 288 -6.94 6.79 20.43
CA LEU A 288 -5.75 6.97 21.28
C LEU A 288 -4.97 8.26 20.97
N SER A 289 -5.45 9.10 20.04
CA SER A 289 -4.74 10.33 19.67
C SER A 289 -4.40 11.27 20.84
N PRO A 290 -5.20 11.34 21.92
CA PRO A 290 -4.83 12.12 23.11
C PRO A 290 -3.57 11.62 23.82
N PHE A 291 -3.19 10.36 23.57
CA PHE A 291 -2.08 9.66 24.22
C PHE A 291 -0.86 9.47 23.29
N ALA A 292 -0.98 9.82 22.01
CA ALA A 292 0.01 9.53 20.96
C ALA A 292 1.38 10.19 21.17
N ARG A 293 1.52 11.10 22.14
CA ARG A 293 2.78 11.78 22.46
C ARG A 293 3.63 11.07 23.51
N ASP A 294 3.13 9.97 24.06
CA ASP A 294 3.81 9.28 25.16
C ASP A 294 4.24 7.88 24.73
N ALA A 295 5.55 7.66 24.70
CA ALA A 295 6.14 6.38 24.30
C ALA A 295 5.68 5.18 25.15
N ASN A 296 5.14 5.44 26.34
CA ASN A 296 4.67 4.41 27.26
C ASN A 296 3.18 4.10 27.14
N THR A 297 2.48 4.69 26.19
CA THR A 297 1.03 4.42 25.99
C THR A 297 0.77 2.95 25.66
N HIS A 298 1.77 2.28 25.10
CA HIS A 298 1.74 0.86 24.75
C HIS A 298 1.58 -0.05 25.99
N GLU A 299 2.24 0.28 27.10
CA GLU A 299 2.18 -0.53 28.33
C GLU A 299 0.80 -0.50 29.02
N LEU A 300 -0.06 0.44 28.65
CA LEU A 300 -1.41 0.54 29.20
C LEU A 300 -2.41 -0.42 28.52
N PHE A 301 -2.05 -1.01 27.38
CA PHE A 301 -2.96 -1.80 26.55
C PHE A 301 -2.42 -3.22 26.25
N THR A 302 -1.31 -3.61 26.82
CA THR A 302 -0.76 -4.98 26.81
C THR A 302 -0.95 -5.63 28.19
#